data_b9a8600adf1c0d13df59e0ebb1555474
#
_entry.id   b9a8600adf1c0d13df59e0ebb1555474
#
_cell.length_a   1.000
_cell.length_b   1.000
_cell.length_c   1.000
_cell.angle_alpha   90.00
_cell.angle_beta   90.00
_cell.angle_gamma   90.00
#
_symmetry.space_group_name_H-M   'P 1'
#
loop_
_entity.id
_entity.type
_entity.pdbx_description
1 polymer ?
#
loop_
_entity_poly.entity_id
_entity_poly.type
_entity_poly.pdbx_seq_one_letter_code
_entity_poly.pdbx_strand_id
1 'polypeptide(L)'
;MADVISVSDLNHYVKTLLDVNDGLFDLALRGEIANFVQNARSGHCYFSLRDDACSVKAVMFRTDARRLAFRPEEGMRVVVRCRATLYERDGAFQVYVNEMFPDGLGAAQLALEQLKARLEKEGLFDPVYKKPLPAYPECIGVVTSKTGAALQDIRNVISRRWPSVRLLLCPVTVQGFEAARQIAAAIRTLDQSGKVDEIIVARGGGSREDLWVFNAEEIARAAFRCKTPLISAIGHEIDYTILDFVADQRAPTPSAAAELAVPDREEQQRIFENIEENIHKNIQKRLALCYNGLEQYNFLLEQLSLIHI
;
A
#
# COMPACT_ATOMS: atom_id res chain seq x y z
N MET A 1 55.82 -8.08 28.96
CA MET A 1 55.00 -7.61 30.08
C MET A 1 53.65 -7.26 29.50
N ALA A 2 52.55 -7.66 30.12
CA ALA A 2 51.24 -7.22 29.66
C ALA A 2 51.11 -5.72 30.01
N ASP A 3 50.70 -4.89 29.07
CA ASP A 3 50.43 -3.48 29.33
C ASP A 3 49.26 -3.34 30.28
N VAL A 4 49.43 -2.50 31.30
CA VAL A 4 48.33 -2.22 32.25
C VAL A 4 47.37 -1.20 31.61
N ILE A 5 46.17 -1.61 31.33
CA ILE A 5 45.13 -0.75 30.79
C ILE A 5 44.04 -0.48 31.83
N SER A 6 43.34 0.64 31.75
CA SER A 6 42.22 0.94 32.62
C SER A 6 40.94 0.15 32.21
N VAL A 7 39.96 0.04 33.14
CA VAL A 7 38.67 -0.56 32.85
C VAL A 7 37.94 0.20 31.73
N SER A 8 38.08 1.54 31.71
CA SER A 8 37.49 2.38 30.67
C SER A 8 38.12 2.08 29.28
N ASP A 9 39.46 1.92 29.23
CA ASP A 9 40.13 1.60 27.97
C ASP A 9 39.72 0.21 27.45
N LEU A 10 39.56 -0.76 28.37
CA LEU A 10 39.08 -2.09 28.01
C LEU A 10 37.66 -2.04 27.43
N ASN A 11 36.72 -1.35 28.12
CA ASN A 11 35.34 -1.22 27.65
C ASN A 11 35.29 -0.49 26.32
N HIS A 12 36.06 0.56 26.15
CA HIS A 12 36.16 1.29 24.89
C HIS A 12 36.68 0.43 23.75
N TYR A 13 37.72 -0.35 24.02
CA TYR A 13 38.31 -1.27 23.04
C TYR A 13 37.32 -2.35 22.61
N VAL A 14 36.63 -3.00 23.56
CA VAL A 14 35.60 -4.02 23.25
C VAL A 14 34.45 -3.42 22.47
N LYS A 15 34.00 -2.23 22.86
CA LYS A 15 32.93 -1.54 22.11
C LYS A 15 33.34 -1.26 20.67
N THR A 16 34.58 -0.75 20.48
CA THR A 16 35.08 -0.45 19.14
C THR A 16 35.15 -1.72 18.28
N LEU A 17 35.58 -2.86 18.84
CA LEU A 17 35.56 -4.13 18.12
C LEU A 17 34.17 -4.57 17.68
N LEU A 18 33.14 -4.34 18.52
CA LEU A 18 31.74 -4.65 18.18
C LEU A 18 31.19 -3.70 17.12
N ASP A 19 31.46 -2.39 17.27
CA ASP A 19 30.95 -1.34 16.39
C ASP A 19 31.56 -1.38 14.97
N VAL A 20 32.79 -1.90 14.80
CA VAL A 20 33.49 -2.04 13.49
C VAL A 20 33.09 -3.34 12.78
N ASN A 21 32.48 -4.28 13.47
CA ASN A 21 32.11 -5.56 12.86
C ASN A 21 30.81 -5.44 12.09
N ASP A 22 30.87 -5.43 10.75
CA ASP A 22 29.71 -5.32 9.85
C ASP A 22 28.64 -6.37 10.14
N GLY A 23 29.04 -7.59 10.54
CA GLY A 23 28.11 -8.66 10.89
C GLY A 23 27.33 -8.42 12.17
N LEU A 24 27.74 -7.45 13.02
CA LEU A 24 27.06 -7.09 14.26
C LEU A 24 26.32 -5.75 14.19
N PHE A 25 26.48 -5.03 13.09
CA PHE A 25 25.88 -3.71 12.90
C PHE A 25 24.41 -3.76 12.48
N ASP A 26 24.00 -4.80 11.75
CA ASP A 26 22.64 -4.98 11.26
C ASP A 26 22.21 -6.44 11.40
N LEU A 27 21.72 -6.77 12.59
CA LEU A 27 21.31 -8.13 12.98
C LEU A 27 19.79 -8.24 12.98
N ALA A 28 19.30 -9.39 12.51
CA ALA A 28 17.92 -9.83 12.78
C ALA A 28 17.96 -10.89 13.90
N LEU A 29 17.42 -10.54 15.07
CA LEU A 29 17.31 -11.45 16.22
C LEU A 29 15.86 -11.84 16.46
N ARG A 30 15.65 -13.12 16.68
CA ARG A 30 14.37 -13.67 17.11
C ARG A 30 14.42 -13.97 18.62
N GLY A 31 13.38 -13.60 19.35
CA GLY A 31 13.32 -13.90 20.77
C GLY A 31 11.96 -13.54 21.39
N GLU A 32 11.79 -13.92 22.64
CA GLU A 32 10.63 -13.54 23.45
C GLU A 32 11.01 -12.33 24.32
N ILE A 33 10.09 -11.36 24.39
CA ILE A 33 10.27 -10.17 25.24
C ILE A 33 10.11 -10.56 26.69
N ALA A 34 11.08 -10.19 27.51
CA ALA A 34 11.05 -10.33 28.96
C ALA A 34 11.48 -9.03 29.64
N ASN A 35 10.99 -8.79 30.86
CA ASN A 35 11.32 -7.60 31.67
C ASN A 35 11.07 -6.28 30.93
N PHE A 36 9.96 -6.14 30.24
CA PHE A 36 9.66 -4.95 29.46
C PHE A 36 9.32 -3.76 30.33
N VAL A 37 10.08 -2.68 30.19
CA VAL A 37 9.87 -1.41 30.88
C VAL A 37 10.00 -0.25 29.91
N GLN A 38 8.94 0.55 29.79
CA GLN A 38 9.02 1.84 29.09
C GLN A 38 9.25 2.95 30.12
N ASN A 39 10.37 3.63 30.02
CA ASN A 39 10.69 4.75 30.89
C ASN A 39 9.80 5.96 30.58
N ALA A 40 8.98 6.40 31.56
CA ALA A 40 8.01 7.48 31.39
C ALA A 40 8.64 8.82 31.03
N ARG A 41 9.88 9.11 31.49
CA ARG A 41 10.55 10.40 31.23
C ARG A 41 11.25 10.43 29.88
N SER A 42 12.03 9.39 29.57
CA SER A 42 12.83 9.34 28.33
C SER A 42 12.04 8.79 27.15
N GLY A 43 11.04 7.95 27.40
CA GLY A 43 10.28 7.22 26.40
C GLY A 43 11.06 6.06 25.74
N HIS A 44 12.24 5.73 26.29
CA HIS A 44 13.00 4.56 25.85
C HIS A 44 12.38 3.28 26.41
N CYS A 45 12.45 2.20 25.62
CA CYS A 45 12.04 0.88 26.06
C CYS A 45 13.27 0.06 26.41
N TYR A 46 13.25 -0.57 27.59
CA TYR A 46 14.26 -1.48 28.10
C TYR A 46 13.60 -2.84 28.27
N PHE A 47 14.22 -3.88 27.74
CA PHE A 47 13.72 -5.23 27.82
C PHE A 47 14.86 -6.23 27.63
N SER A 48 14.57 -7.50 27.79
CA SER A 48 15.46 -8.59 27.42
C SER A 48 14.82 -9.39 26.28
N LEU A 49 15.62 -9.80 25.32
CA LEU A 49 15.24 -10.82 24.36
C LEU A 49 15.79 -12.15 24.84
N ARG A 50 14.92 -13.14 24.98
CA ARG A 50 15.31 -14.49 25.41
C ARG A 50 14.90 -15.53 24.37
N ASP A 51 15.66 -16.57 24.26
CA ASP A 51 15.32 -17.85 23.65
C ASP A 51 15.33 -18.96 24.73
N ASP A 52 15.27 -20.21 24.32
CA ASP A 52 15.24 -21.35 25.24
C ASP A 52 16.55 -21.50 26.04
N ALA A 53 17.66 -20.90 25.63
CA ALA A 53 18.99 -21.10 26.21
C ALA A 53 19.63 -19.81 26.74
N CYS A 54 19.36 -18.67 26.13
CA CYS A 54 20.09 -17.43 26.36
C CYS A 54 19.18 -16.21 26.45
N SER A 55 19.72 -15.12 27.01
CA SER A 55 19.07 -13.82 26.97
C SER A 55 20.06 -12.70 26.70
N VAL A 56 19.61 -11.64 26.04
CA VAL A 56 20.39 -10.43 25.78
C VAL A 56 19.58 -9.21 26.18
N LYS A 57 20.24 -8.22 26.80
CA LYS A 57 19.61 -6.94 27.11
C LYS A 57 19.37 -6.15 25.82
N ALA A 58 18.20 -5.56 25.70
CA ALA A 58 17.79 -4.78 24.54
C ALA A 58 17.31 -3.40 24.96
N VAL A 59 17.68 -2.41 24.18
CA VAL A 59 17.26 -1.01 24.35
C VAL A 59 16.70 -0.52 23.03
N MET A 60 15.48 0.01 23.05
CA MET A 60 14.88 0.69 21.92
C MET A 60 14.69 2.16 22.26
N PHE A 61 15.27 3.05 21.44
CA PHE A 61 15.19 4.48 21.70
C PHE A 61 13.79 5.02 21.36
N ARG A 62 13.43 6.14 21.99
CA ARG A 62 12.11 6.76 21.83
C ARG A 62 11.72 7.03 20.37
N THR A 63 12.69 7.40 19.54
CA THR A 63 12.47 7.66 18.11
C THR A 63 11.94 6.44 17.38
N ASP A 64 12.48 5.27 17.71
CA ASP A 64 12.14 4.00 17.07
C ASP A 64 10.91 3.37 17.75
N ALA A 65 10.83 3.46 19.07
CA ALA A 65 9.66 3.00 19.82
C ALA A 65 8.35 3.70 19.41
N ARG A 66 8.40 4.96 19.00
CA ARG A 66 7.23 5.70 18.47
C ARG A 66 6.77 5.23 17.08
N ARG A 67 7.61 4.55 16.34
CA ARG A 67 7.31 4.02 15.01
C ARG A 67 6.71 2.63 15.05
N LEU A 68 6.68 2.02 16.22
CA LEU A 68 6.09 0.68 16.36
C LEU A 68 4.61 0.69 16.02
N ALA A 69 4.21 -0.22 15.17
CA ALA A 69 2.82 -0.44 14.78
C ALA A 69 1.96 -1.03 15.91
N PHE A 70 2.60 -1.63 16.92
CA PHE A 70 1.96 -2.30 18.04
C PHE A 70 2.64 -1.94 19.37
N ARG A 71 1.97 -2.24 20.48
CA ARG A 71 2.53 -2.08 21.82
C ARG A 71 3.21 -3.39 22.23
N PRO A 72 4.54 -3.40 22.41
CA PRO A 72 5.25 -4.58 22.91
C PRO A 72 4.78 -4.94 24.33
N GLU A 73 4.55 -6.21 24.56
CA GLU A 73 4.15 -6.75 25.85
C GLU A 73 5.05 -7.91 26.24
N GLU A 74 5.17 -8.17 27.56
CA GLU A 74 5.95 -9.26 28.09
C GLU A 74 5.41 -10.61 27.59
N GLY A 75 6.31 -11.52 27.20
CA GLY A 75 5.95 -12.83 26.65
C GLY A 75 5.69 -12.83 25.14
N MET A 76 5.67 -11.67 24.48
CA MET A 76 5.54 -11.64 23.01
C MET A 76 6.80 -12.17 22.33
N ARG A 77 6.60 -13.03 21.33
CA ARG A 77 7.67 -13.42 20.40
C ARG A 77 7.81 -12.36 19.33
N VAL A 78 9.05 -11.93 19.10
CA VAL A 78 9.35 -10.87 18.15
C VAL A 78 10.62 -11.19 17.33
N VAL A 79 10.68 -10.63 16.13
CA VAL A 79 11.90 -10.48 15.37
C VAL A 79 12.29 -9.01 15.42
N VAL A 80 13.50 -8.71 15.88
CA VAL A 80 14.00 -7.35 15.97
C VAL A 80 15.18 -7.14 15.01
N ARG A 81 15.24 -5.97 14.39
CA ARG A 81 16.42 -5.50 13.70
C ARG A 81 17.23 -4.64 14.66
N CYS A 82 18.47 -4.98 14.88
CA CYS A 82 19.27 -4.36 15.93
C CYS A 82 20.76 -4.37 15.59
N ARG A 83 21.52 -3.62 16.37
CA ARG A 83 22.99 -3.70 16.39
C ARG A 83 23.47 -4.15 17.77
N ALA A 84 24.46 -5.01 17.81
CA ALA A 84 25.12 -5.40 19.04
C ALA A 84 26.14 -4.35 19.45
N THR A 85 26.19 -4.02 20.74
CA THR A 85 27.13 -3.04 21.28
C THR A 85 27.40 -3.28 22.76
N LEU A 86 28.39 -2.55 23.32
CA LEU A 86 28.68 -2.53 24.74
C LEU A 86 28.31 -1.15 25.32
N TYR A 87 27.58 -1.16 26.44
CA TYR A 87 27.38 0.06 27.20
C TYR A 87 28.60 0.32 28.08
N GLU A 88 29.42 1.32 27.72
CA GLU A 88 30.75 1.53 28.27
C GLU A 88 30.78 1.75 29.78
N ARG A 89 29.76 2.43 30.36
CA ARG A 89 29.72 2.76 31.80
C ARG A 89 29.67 1.52 32.68
N ASP A 90 28.91 0.51 32.27
CA ASP A 90 28.65 -0.68 33.07
C ASP A 90 29.35 -1.91 32.47
N GLY A 91 30.02 -1.78 31.31
CA GLY A 91 30.61 -2.91 30.57
C GLY A 91 29.54 -3.93 30.12
N ALA A 92 28.28 -3.53 30.02
CA ALA A 92 27.18 -4.44 29.73
C ALA A 92 27.00 -4.63 28.21
N PHE A 93 27.06 -5.90 27.78
CA PHE A 93 26.69 -6.27 26.42
C PHE A 93 25.18 -6.12 26.23
N GLN A 94 24.78 -5.44 25.15
CA GLN A 94 23.37 -5.20 24.84
C GLN A 94 23.17 -4.99 23.34
N VAL A 95 21.90 -5.03 22.91
CA VAL A 95 21.51 -4.70 21.55
C VAL A 95 20.69 -3.42 21.50
N TYR A 96 20.97 -2.55 20.53
CA TYR A 96 20.12 -1.41 20.22
C TYR A 96 19.15 -1.79 19.11
N VAL A 97 17.87 -1.79 19.44
CA VAL A 97 16.80 -2.22 18.55
C VAL A 97 16.26 -1.02 17.77
N ASN A 98 16.30 -1.11 16.46
CA ASN A 98 15.80 -0.07 15.55
C ASN A 98 14.38 -0.38 15.09
N GLU A 99 14.07 -1.66 14.85
CA GLU A 99 12.77 -2.14 14.37
C GLU A 99 12.36 -3.41 15.11
N MET A 100 11.06 -3.60 15.28
CA MET A 100 10.50 -4.79 15.94
C MET A 100 9.24 -5.23 15.22
N PHE A 101 9.13 -6.53 14.97
CA PHE A 101 8.00 -7.18 14.30
C PHE A 101 7.51 -8.33 15.15
N PRO A 102 6.19 -8.54 15.24
CA PRO A 102 5.65 -9.70 15.94
C PRO A 102 6.08 -10.99 15.23
N ASP A 103 6.49 -12.00 16.01
CA ASP A 103 6.82 -13.32 15.50
C ASP A 103 5.76 -14.33 15.96
N GLY A 104 5.18 -15.03 14.98
CA GLY A 104 4.08 -15.96 15.21
C GLY A 104 2.68 -15.37 15.04
N LEU A 105 1.74 -16.22 14.65
CA LEU A 105 0.37 -15.84 14.24
C LEU A 105 -0.39 -15.07 15.33
N GLY A 106 -0.27 -15.47 16.60
CA GLY A 106 -1.00 -14.84 17.71
C GLY A 106 -0.53 -13.41 18.00
N ALA A 107 0.79 -13.19 18.07
CA ALA A 107 1.36 -11.86 18.33
C ALA A 107 1.09 -10.91 17.14
N ALA A 108 1.19 -11.42 15.90
CA ALA A 108 0.86 -10.68 14.70
C ALA A 108 -0.62 -10.27 14.69
N GLN A 109 -1.52 -11.17 15.02
CA GLN A 109 -2.96 -10.89 15.05
C GLN A 109 -3.30 -9.81 16.09
N LEU A 110 -2.77 -9.91 17.30
CA LEU A 110 -3.00 -8.92 18.35
C LEU A 110 -2.46 -7.53 17.94
N ALA A 111 -1.27 -7.48 17.38
CA ALA A 111 -0.68 -6.24 16.88
C ALA A 111 -1.53 -5.59 15.78
N LEU A 112 -2.06 -6.40 14.85
CA LEU A 112 -2.96 -5.95 13.79
C LEU A 112 -4.25 -5.36 14.35
N GLU A 113 -4.86 -6.02 15.33
CA GLU A 113 -6.09 -5.55 15.97
C GLU A 113 -5.87 -4.24 16.73
N GLN A 114 -4.77 -4.10 17.46
CA GLN A 114 -4.41 -2.87 18.15
C GLN A 114 -4.20 -1.72 17.14
N LEU A 115 -3.47 -1.96 16.06
CA LEU A 115 -3.23 -0.97 15.00
C LEU A 115 -4.52 -0.57 14.32
N LYS A 116 -5.36 -1.55 13.94
CA LYS A 116 -6.66 -1.32 13.32
C LYS A 116 -7.54 -0.44 14.19
N ALA A 117 -7.71 -0.79 15.47
CA ALA A 117 -8.53 -0.01 16.41
C ALA A 117 -8.01 1.43 16.59
N ARG A 118 -6.70 1.64 16.53
CA ARG A 118 -6.11 2.97 16.63
C ARG A 118 -6.39 3.81 15.39
N LEU A 119 -6.13 3.28 14.21
CA LEU A 119 -6.34 3.99 12.94
C LEU A 119 -7.82 4.24 12.64
N GLU A 120 -8.70 3.35 13.08
CA GLU A 120 -10.15 3.54 13.02
C GLU A 120 -10.62 4.71 13.88
N LYS A 121 -10.10 4.82 15.13
CA LYS A 121 -10.38 5.98 16.00
C LYS A 121 -9.85 7.30 15.43
N GLU A 122 -8.77 7.26 14.66
CA GLU A 122 -8.23 8.41 13.95
C GLU A 122 -9.04 8.74 12.67
N GLY A 123 -10.01 7.91 12.26
CA GLY A 123 -10.88 8.12 11.10
C GLY A 123 -10.28 7.75 9.76
N LEU A 124 -9.15 7.01 9.72
CA LEU A 124 -8.49 6.68 8.45
C LEU A 124 -9.33 5.73 7.55
N PHE A 125 -10.30 5.04 8.12
CA PHE A 125 -11.14 4.08 7.40
C PHE A 125 -12.51 4.64 7.01
N ASP A 126 -12.78 5.91 7.34
CA ASP A 126 -14.08 6.53 7.07
C ASP A 126 -14.36 6.60 5.57
N PRO A 127 -15.50 6.06 5.10
CA PRO A 127 -15.89 6.10 3.69
C PRO A 127 -15.98 7.51 3.08
N VAL A 128 -16.14 8.54 3.91
CA VAL A 128 -16.18 9.95 3.47
C VAL A 128 -14.89 10.40 2.78
N TYR A 129 -13.76 9.80 3.14
CA TYR A 129 -12.46 10.14 2.55
C TYR A 129 -12.14 9.34 1.29
N LYS A 130 -12.95 8.33 0.95
CA LYS A 130 -12.69 7.49 -0.22
C LYS A 130 -13.05 8.22 -1.51
N LYS A 131 -12.12 8.22 -2.44
CA LYS A 131 -12.23 8.88 -3.73
C LYS A 131 -12.81 7.92 -4.78
N PRO A 132 -13.68 8.39 -5.67
CA PRO A 132 -14.12 7.60 -6.82
C PRO A 132 -12.95 7.38 -7.78
N LEU A 133 -12.94 6.21 -8.42
CA LEU A 133 -12.01 5.92 -9.51
C LEU A 133 -12.40 6.70 -10.76
N PRO A 134 -11.42 7.14 -11.59
CA PRO A 134 -11.70 7.78 -12.86
C PRO A 134 -12.35 6.80 -13.84
N ALA A 135 -13.39 7.24 -14.57
CA ALA A 135 -14.07 6.38 -15.53
C ALA A 135 -13.19 6.01 -16.73
N TYR A 136 -12.28 6.90 -17.13
CA TYR A 136 -11.38 6.76 -18.29
C TYR A 136 -9.98 7.24 -17.93
N PRO A 137 -9.17 6.44 -17.23
CA PRO A 137 -7.81 6.84 -16.88
C PRO A 137 -6.91 6.87 -18.12
N GLU A 138 -6.01 7.85 -18.20
CA GLU A 138 -4.98 7.93 -19.24
C GLU A 138 -3.65 7.30 -18.79
N CYS A 139 -3.40 7.33 -17.47
CA CYS A 139 -2.16 6.80 -16.90
C CYS A 139 -2.40 6.20 -15.51
N ILE A 140 -2.05 4.93 -15.34
CA ILE A 140 -2.16 4.20 -14.08
C ILE A 140 -0.77 4.00 -13.48
N GLY A 141 -0.59 4.46 -12.22
CA GLY A 141 0.59 4.17 -11.43
C GLY A 141 0.53 2.77 -10.85
N VAL A 142 1.58 1.98 -10.99
CA VAL A 142 1.63 0.62 -10.43
C VAL A 142 2.78 0.51 -9.45
N VAL A 143 2.46 0.20 -8.19
CA VAL A 143 3.42 -0.05 -7.11
C VAL A 143 3.49 -1.55 -6.87
N THR A 144 4.53 -2.19 -7.37
CA THR A 144 4.76 -3.64 -7.25
C THR A 144 6.22 -3.99 -7.55
N SER A 145 6.58 -5.26 -7.44
CA SER A 145 7.92 -5.72 -7.81
C SER A 145 8.15 -5.70 -9.32
N LYS A 146 9.37 -5.40 -9.75
CA LYS A 146 9.74 -5.26 -11.17
C LYS A 146 9.50 -6.53 -12.01
N THR A 147 9.67 -7.70 -11.39
CA THR A 147 9.62 -9.01 -12.06
C THR A 147 8.47 -9.88 -11.56
N GLY A 148 7.56 -9.34 -10.75
CA GLY A 148 6.48 -10.10 -10.12
C GLY A 148 5.36 -10.49 -11.07
N ALA A 149 4.69 -11.62 -10.79
CA ALA A 149 3.49 -12.07 -11.50
C ALA A 149 2.40 -11.00 -11.51
N ALA A 150 2.21 -10.28 -10.41
CA ALA A 150 1.22 -9.19 -10.29
C ALA A 150 1.33 -8.13 -11.40
N LEU A 151 2.56 -7.73 -11.77
CA LEU A 151 2.77 -6.77 -12.85
C LEU A 151 2.33 -7.34 -14.20
N GLN A 152 2.62 -8.62 -14.46
CA GLN A 152 2.24 -9.28 -15.70
C GLN A 152 0.71 -9.44 -15.79
N ASP A 153 0.07 -9.80 -14.68
CA ASP A 153 -1.38 -9.92 -14.60
C ASP A 153 -2.08 -8.60 -14.89
N ILE A 154 -1.65 -7.52 -14.24
CA ILE A 154 -2.18 -6.16 -14.49
C ILE A 154 -1.97 -5.78 -15.97
N ARG A 155 -0.77 -5.97 -16.49
CA ARG A 155 -0.46 -5.64 -17.88
C ARG A 155 -1.29 -6.43 -18.88
N ASN A 156 -1.48 -7.72 -18.67
CA ASN A 156 -2.27 -8.59 -19.54
C ASN A 156 -3.75 -8.17 -19.58
N VAL A 157 -4.33 -7.87 -18.41
CA VAL A 157 -5.72 -7.43 -18.32
C VAL A 157 -5.90 -6.07 -19.00
N ILE A 158 -5.07 -5.09 -18.67
CA ILE A 158 -5.17 -3.74 -19.20
C ILE A 158 -4.95 -3.73 -20.72
N SER A 159 -3.95 -4.43 -21.24
CA SER A 159 -3.69 -4.48 -22.69
C SER A 159 -4.86 -5.06 -23.49
N ARG A 160 -5.65 -5.96 -22.88
CA ARG A 160 -6.85 -6.53 -23.49
C ARG A 160 -8.06 -5.61 -23.37
N ARG A 161 -8.33 -5.05 -22.15
CA ARG A 161 -9.55 -4.28 -21.86
C ARG A 161 -9.46 -2.83 -22.33
N TRP A 162 -8.29 -2.18 -22.14
CA TRP A 162 -8.12 -0.76 -22.44
C TRP A 162 -6.69 -0.43 -22.86
N PRO A 163 -6.29 -0.80 -24.10
CA PRO A 163 -4.89 -0.70 -24.57
C PRO A 163 -4.36 0.73 -24.70
N SER A 164 -5.21 1.74 -24.65
CA SER A 164 -4.81 3.16 -24.75
C SER A 164 -4.21 3.73 -23.46
N VAL A 165 -4.44 3.07 -22.29
CA VAL A 165 -3.92 3.54 -21.00
C VAL A 165 -2.42 3.28 -20.89
N ARG A 166 -1.70 4.21 -20.30
CA ARG A 166 -0.26 4.07 -19.99
C ARG A 166 -0.09 3.53 -18.59
N LEU A 167 0.88 2.63 -18.41
CA LEU A 167 1.27 2.13 -17.11
C LEU A 167 2.59 2.76 -16.67
N LEU A 168 2.60 3.41 -15.51
CA LEU A 168 3.79 3.98 -14.89
C LEU A 168 4.19 3.10 -13.69
N LEU A 169 5.18 2.22 -13.91
CA LEU A 169 5.68 1.35 -12.85
C LEU A 169 6.60 2.11 -11.89
N CYS A 170 6.30 2.02 -10.60
CA CYS A 170 7.21 2.37 -9.52
C CYS A 170 7.66 1.08 -8.83
N PRO A 171 8.84 0.53 -9.20
CA PRO A 171 9.28 -0.77 -8.70
C PRO A 171 9.70 -0.68 -7.23
N VAL A 172 9.18 -1.61 -6.42
CA VAL A 172 9.49 -1.72 -4.99
C VAL A 172 9.72 -3.17 -4.60
N THR A 173 10.38 -3.39 -3.46
CA THR A 173 10.31 -4.68 -2.78
C THR A 173 8.96 -4.81 -2.10
N VAL A 174 8.30 -5.96 -2.23
CA VAL A 174 6.97 -6.23 -1.65
C VAL A 174 7.02 -7.16 -0.44
N GLN A 175 8.23 -7.47 0.03
CA GLN A 175 8.50 -8.32 1.19
C GLN A 175 9.81 -7.88 1.86
N GLY A 176 9.98 -8.22 3.14
CA GLY A 176 11.16 -7.84 3.92
C GLY A 176 11.04 -6.47 4.60
N PHE A 177 12.03 -6.15 5.43
CA PHE A 177 12.01 -5.01 6.35
C PHE A 177 11.90 -3.63 5.66
N GLU A 178 12.55 -3.47 4.51
CA GLU A 178 12.55 -2.18 3.79
C GLU A 178 11.31 -1.97 2.91
N ALA A 179 10.47 -3.00 2.73
CA ALA A 179 9.37 -2.95 1.79
C ALA A 179 8.31 -1.90 2.16
N ALA A 180 7.95 -1.79 3.44
CA ALA A 180 6.96 -0.82 3.91
C ALA A 180 7.37 0.61 3.56
N ARG A 181 8.64 0.95 3.82
CA ARG A 181 9.19 2.27 3.52
C ARG A 181 9.23 2.56 2.03
N GLN A 182 9.63 1.58 1.21
CA GLN A 182 9.67 1.72 -0.24
C GLN A 182 8.28 1.90 -0.84
N ILE A 183 7.28 1.12 -0.39
CA ILE A 183 5.89 1.22 -0.83
C ILE A 183 5.31 2.59 -0.47
N ALA A 184 5.47 3.04 0.77
CA ALA A 184 5.00 4.35 1.19
C ALA A 184 5.68 5.50 0.42
N ALA A 185 6.97 5.37 0.10
CA ALA A 185 7.69 6.34 -0.73
C ALA A 185 7.20 6.32 -2.18
N ALA A 186 6.95 5.13 -2.75
CA ALA A 186 6.42 4.96 -4.11
C ALA A 186 5.04 5.59 -4.28
N ILE A 187 4.12 5.36 -3.33
CA ILE A 187 2.79 5.99 -3.32
C ILE A 187 2.94 7.52 -3.34
N ARG A 188 3.76 8.08 -2.45
CA ARG A 188 4.01 9.54 -2.41
C ARG A 188 4.61 10.08 -3.71
N THR A 189 5.57 9.36 -4.29
CA THR A 189 6.24 9.76 -5.54
C THR A 189 5.27 9.81 -6.71
N LEU A 190 4.42 8.80 -6.85
CA LEU A 190 3.40 8.75 -7.90
C LEU A 190 2.36 9.87 -7.72
N ASP A 191 1.85 10.05 -6.49
CA ASP A 191 0.89 11.11 -6.17
C ASP A 191 1.44 12.51 -6.47
N GLN A 192 2.67 12.79 -6.00
CA GLN A 192 3.32 14.09 -6.21
C GLN A 192 3.71 14.36 -7.67
N SER A 193 3.86 13.31 -8.48
CA SER A 193 4.21 13.48 -9.89
C SER A 193 3.12 14.16 -10.71
N GLY A 194 1.86 14.06 -10.30
CA GLY A 194 0.68 14.54 -11.04
C GLY A 194 0.52 13.91 -12.42
N LYS A 195 1.19 12.78 -12.69
CA LYS A 195 1.19 12.10 -13.99
C LYS A 195 0.27 10.89 -14.07
N VAL A 196 -0.30 10.49 -12.95
CA VAL A 196 -1.14 9.30 -12.83
C VAL A 196 -2.54 9.70 -12.35
N ASP A 197 -3.55 9.08 -12.93
CA ASP A 197 -4.96 9.33 -12.61
C ASP A 197 -5.43 8.46 -11.47
N GLU A 198 -4.79 7.29 -11.29
CA GLU A 198 -5.02 6.37 -10.18
C GLU A 198 -3.77 5.52 -9.92
N ILE A 199 -3.72 4.89 -8.74
CA ILE A 199 -2.59 4.07 -8.30
C ILE A 199 -3.07 2.68 -7.91
N ILE A 200 -2.44 1.64 -8.45
CA ILE A 200 -2.63 0.25 -8.03
C ILE A 200 -1.42 -0.18 -7.18
N VAL A 201 -1.66 -0.56 -5.94
CA VAL A 201 -0.66 -1.22 -5.08
C VAL A 201 -0.93 -2.71 -5.12
N ALA A 202 -0.05 -3.47 -5.73
CA ALA A 202 -0.28 -4.88 -5.99
C ALA A 202 0.85 -5.77 -5.49
N ARG A 203 0.45 -6.97 -5.04
CA ARG A 203 1.35 -8.06 -4.72
C ARG A 203 0.90 -9.33 -5.44
N GLY A 204 1.87 -10.10 -5.94
CA GLY A 204 1.64 -11.46 -6.44
C GLY A 204 1.47 -12.47 -5.31
N GLY A 205 1.31 -13.73 -5.64
CA GLY A 205 1.23 -14.82 -4.67
C GLY A 205 2.47 -14.89 -3.76
N GLY A 206 2.31 -15.48 -2.57
CA GLY A 206 3.34 -15.63 -1.54
C GLY A 206 2.71 -16.05 -0.22
N SER A 207 3.51 -16.19 0.85
CA SER A 207 3.03 -16.60 2.16
C SER A 207 2.19 -15.50 2.85
N ARG A 208 1.38 -15.89 3.84
CA ARG A 208 0.63 -14.94 4.68
C ARG A 208 1.55 -13.98 5.46
N GLU A 209 2.72 -14.46 5.82
CA GLU A 209 3.74 -13.68 6.52
C GLU A 209 4.22 -12.48 5.68
N ASP A 210 4.32 -12.64 4.38
CA ASP A 210 4.69 -11.55 3.48
C ASP A 210 3.61 -10.46 3.33
N LEU A 211 2.34 -10.76 3.67
CA LEU A 211 1.27 -9.75 3.69
C LEU A 211 1.42 -8.76 4.83
N TRP A 212 2.19 -9.12 5.87
CA TRP A 212 2.37 -8.29 7.05
C TRP A 212 2.91 -6.90 6.75
N VAL A 213 3.73 -6.78 5.73
CA VAL A 213 4.29 -5.49 5.29
C VAL A 213 3.20 -4.45 5.02
N PHE A 214 2.07 -4.86 4.45
CA PHE A 214 0.96 -3.97 4.08
C PHE A 214 0.08 -3.56 5.28
N ASN A 215 0.39 -4.07 6.47
CA ASN A 215 -0.16 -3.62 7.74
C ASN A 215 0.65 -2.48 8.36
N ALA A 216 1.75 -2.03 7.74
CA ALA A 216 2.57 -0.96 8.27
C ALA A 216 1.82 0.38 8.27
N GLU A 217 1.85 1.07 9.40
CA GLU A 217 1.21 2.38 9.60
C GLU A 217 1.69 3.43 8.59
N GLU A 218 2.95 3.38 8.19
CA GLU A 218 3.50 4.34 7.23
C GLU A 218 2.89 4.20 5.82
N ILE A 219 2.52 2.97 5.41
CA ILE A 219 1.79 2.72 4.15
C ILE A 219 0.37 3.26 4.28
N ALA A 220 -0.33 2.94 5.39
CA ALA A 220 -1.67 3.43 5.65
C ALA A 220 -1.74 4.96 5.61
N ARG A 221 -0.81 5.63 6.28
CA ARG A 221 -0.75 7.10 6.28
C ARG A 221 -0.35 7.69 4.93
N ALA A 222 0.49 7.01 4.15
CA ALA A 222 0.81 7.43 2.78
C ALA A 222 -0.41 7.32 1.88
N ALA A 223 -1.15 6.22 1.94
CA ALA A 223 -2.39 6.01 1.19
C ALA A 223 -3.48 7.01 1.57
N PHE A 224 -3.70 7.27 2.87
CA PHE A 224 -4.69 8.23 3.35
C PHE A 224 -4.41 9.67 2.88
N ARG A 225 -3.14 10.08 2.84
CA ARG A 225 -2.74 11.42 2.39
C ARG A 225 -2.65 11.56 0.88
N CYS A 226 -2.69 10.45 0.16
CA CYS A 226 -2.67 10.43 -1.29
C CYS A 226 -3.91 11.12 -1.86
N LYS A 227 -3.72 12.04 -2.80
CA LYS A 227 -4.83 12.72 -3.49
C LYS A 227 -5.34 11.91 -4.67
N THR A 228 -4.47 11.15 -5.29
CA THR A 228 -4.77 10.24 -6.39
C THR A 228 -5.56 9.03 -5.85
N PRO A 229 -6.65 8.58 -6.47
CA PRO A 229 -7.36 7.37 -6.09
C PRO A 229 -6.43 6.15 -6.05
N LEU A 230 -6.61 5.29 -5.02
CA LEU A 230 -5.73 4.16 -4.78
C LEU A 230 -6.52 2.85 -4.68
N ILE A 231 -6.10 1.86 -5.47
CA ILE A 231 -6.63 0.50 -5.44
C ILE A 231 -5.61 -0.40 -4.71
N SER A 232 -6.07 -1.12 -3.69
CA SER A 232 -5.29 -2.17 -3.04
C SER A 232 -5.60 -3.52 -3.66
N ALA A 233 -4.56 -4.25 -4.10
CA ALA A 233 -4.64 -5.56 -4.72
C ALA A 233 -3.61 -6.52 -4.10
N ILE A 234 -3.73 -6.77 -2.79
CA ILE A 234 -2.69 -7.42 -1.99
C ILE A 234 -3.13 -8.79 -1.51
N GLY A 235 -4.32 -8.89 -0.93
CA GLY A 235 -4.81 -10.09 -0.27
C GLY A 235 -5.93 -10.77 -1.04
N HIS A 236 -6.04 -12.09 -0.89
CA HIS A 236 -7.19 -12.87 -1.34
C HIS A 236 -8.45 -12.50 -0.52
N GLU A 237 -9.61 -13.05 -0.86
CA GLU A 237 -10.91 -12.69 -0.27
C GLU A 237 -10.95 -12.66 1.26
N ILE A 238 -10.17 -13.52 1.92
CA ILE A 238 -10.21 -13.73 3.38
C ILE A 238 -9.16 -12.88 4.13
N ASP A 239 -8.06 -12.49 3.48
CA ASP A 239 -6.93 -11.83 4.13
C ASP A 239 -6.99 -10.31 3.90
N TYR A 240 -7.46 -9.57 4.90
CA TYR A 240 -7.50 -8.11 4.87
C TYR A 240 -6.25 -7.51 5.50
N THR A 241 -5.66 -6.55 4.82
CA THR A 241 -4.57 -5.73 5.35
C THR A 241 -5.06 -4.34 5.76
N ILE A 242 -4.27 -3.61 6.54
CA ILE A 242 -4.59 -2.20 6.89
C ILE A 242 -4.70 -1.34 5.63
N LEU A 243 -3.88 -1.59 4.61
CA LEU A 243 -3.98 -0.86 3.35
C LEU A 243 -5.34 -1.08 2.66
N ASP A 244 -5.92 -2.27 2.75
CA ASP A 244 -7.24 -2.56 2.16
C ASP A 244 -8.37 -1.73 2.80
N PHE A 245 -8.25 -1.41 4.10
CA PHE A 245 -9.23 -0.56 4.79
C PHE A 245 -9.07 0.92 4.41
N VAL A 246 -7.84 1.38 4.19
CA VAL A 246 -7.53 2.78 3.87
C VAL A 246 -7.70 3.09 2.39
N ALA A 247 -7.41 2.14 1.50
CA ALA A 247 -7.51 2.30 0.05
C ALA A 247 -8.92 2.75 -0.37
N ASP A 248 -9.00 3.51 -1.45
CA ASP A 248 -10.27 3.96 -2.01
C ASP A 248 -11.10 2.78 -2.54
N GLN A 249 -10.43 1.82 -3.16
CA GLN A 249 -11.02 0.57 -3.63
C GLN A 249 -10.12 -0.62 -3.29
N ARG A 250 -10.74 -1.75 -2.96
CA ARG A 250 -10.07 -3.04 -2.76
C ARG A 250 -10.36 -3.98 -3.92
N ALA A 251 -9.35 -4.71 -4.34
CA ALA A 251 -9.48 -5.82 -5.28
C ALA A 251 -8.88 -7.10 -4.68
N PRO A 252 -9.48 -8.28 -4.88
CA PRO A 252 -8.98 -9.53 -4.32
C PRO A 252 -7.72 -10.05 -5.03
N THR A 253 -7.43 -9.56 -6.23
CA THR A 253 -6.26 -9.95 -7.03
C THR A 253 -5.75 -8.79 -7.87
N PRO A 254 -4.48 -8.83 -8.33
CA PRO A 254 -3.95 -7.84 -9.26
C PRO A 254 -4.75 -7.74 -10.57
N SER A 255 -5.25 -8.88 -11.08
CA SER A 255 -6.11 -8.92 -12.26
C SER A 255 -7.45 -8.21 -12.02
N ALA A 256 -8.10 -8.47 -10.88
CA ALA A 256 -9.34 -7.79 -10.52
C ALA A 256 -9.13 -6.27 -10.32
N ALA A 257 -7.98 -5.86 -9.76
CA ALA A 257 -7.64 -4.43 -9.67
C ALA A 257 -7.52 -3.78 -11.05
N ALA A 258 -6.88 -4.46 -11.99
CA ALA A 258 -6.77 -3.98 -13.36
C ALA A 258 -8.13 -3.91 -14.07
N GLU A 259 -9.05 -4.83 -13.76
CA GLU A 259 -10.43 -4.77 -14.28
C GLU A 259 -11.26 -3.62 -13.70
N LEU A 260 -11.06 -3.31 -12.42
CA LEU A 260 -11.71 -2.16 -11.76
C LEU A 260 -11.16 -0.81 -12.25
N ALA A 261 -9.86 -0.78 -12.56
CA ALA A 261 -9.15 0.42 -12.97
C ALA A 261 -9.50 0.92 -14.36
N VAL A 262 -9.97 0.06 -15.27
CA VAL A 262 -10.26 0.44 -16.65
C VAL A 262 -11.64 -0.02 -17.11
N PRO A 263 -12.30 0.74 -17.99
CA PRO A 263 -13.56 0.32 -18.57
C PRO A 263 -13.37 -0.91 -19.47
N ASP A 264 -14.49 -1.58 -19.78
CA ASP A 264 -14.49 -2.65 -20.76
C ASP A 264 -14.67 -2.10 -22.18
N ARG A 265 -13.69 -2.33 -23.05
CA ARG A 265 -13.71 -1.84 -24.43
C ARG A 265 -14.92 -2.36 -25.20
N GLU A 266 -15.28 -3.64 -25.05
CA GLU A 266 -16.41 -4.22 -25.77
C GLU A 266 -17.72 -3.62 -25.32
N GLU A 267 -17.88 -3.37 -24.02
CA GLU A 267 -19.07 -2.70 -23.48
C GLU A 267 -19.17 -1.26 -23.98
N GLN A 268 -18.06 -0.52 -23.98
CA GLN A 268 -18.02 0.85 -24.52
C GLN A 268 -18.38 0.88 -26.02
N GLN A 269 -17.86 -0.07 -26.78
CA GLN A 269 -18.19 -0.17 -28.20
C GLN A 269 -19.67 -0.40 -28.42
N ARG A 270 -20.30 -1.31 -27.67
CA ARG A 270 -21.78 -1.54 -27.74
C ARG A 270 -22.56 -0.28 -27.37
N ILE A 271 -22.11 0.48 -26.39
CA ILE A 271 -22.75 1.75 -26.03
C ILE A 271 -22.69 2.74 -27.19
N PHE A 272 -21.52 2.86 -27.85
CA PHE A 272 -21.37 3.74 -29.02
C PHE A 272 -22.23 3.29 -30.20
N GLU A 273 -22.28 2.00 -30.52
CA GLU A 273 -23.14 1.45 -31.56
C GLU A 273 -24.61 1.75 -31.32
N ASN A 274 -25.08 1.59 -30.08
CA ASN A 274 -26.46 1.94 -29.69
C ASN A 274 -26.75 3.44 -29.82
N ILE A 275 -25.80 4.29 -29.48
CA ILE A 275 -25.93 5.74 -29.61
C ILE A 275 -26.02 6.11 -31.11
N GLU A 276 -25.16 5.54 -31.94
CA GLU A 276 -25.16 5.76 -33.38
C GLU A 276 -26.49 5.35 -34.02
N GLU A 277 -27.01 4.16 -33.68
CA GLU A 277 -28.33 3.72 -34.15
C GLU A 277 -29.46 4.66 -33.73
N ASN A 278 -29.43 5.12 -32.48
CA ASN A 278 -30.44 6.03 -31.95
C ASN A 278 -30.39 7.41 -32.67
N ILE A 279 -29.18 7.92 -32.92
CA ILE A 279 -28.99 9.16 -33.69
C ILE A 279 -29.55 8.97 -35.09
N HIS A 280 -29.23 7.87 -35.76
CA HIS A 280 -29.69 7.57 -37.10
C HIS A 280 -31.22 7.48 -37.18
N LYS A 281 -31.84 6.73 -36.27
CA LYS A 281 -33.33 6.64 -36.15
C LYS A 281 -33.97 7.99 -35.93
N ASN A 282 -33.38 8.82 -35.07
CA ASN A 282 -33.94 10.17 -34.80
C ASN A 282 -33.81 11.11 -36.00
N ILE A 283 -32.71 11.04 -36.73
CA ILE A 283 -32.53 11.83 -37.98
C ILE A 283 -33.57 11.39 -39.02
N GLN A 284 -33.70 10.08 -39.25
CA GLN A 284 -34.68 9.56 -40.20
C GLN A 284 -36.12 9.98 -39.85
N LYS A 285 -36.49 9.88 -38.54
CA LYS A 285 -37.77 10.32 -38.07
C LYS A 285 -38.01 11.82 -38.32
N ARG A 286 -37.00 12.66 -38.08
CA ARG A 286 -37.12 14.10 -38.36
C ARG A 286 -37.26 14.39 -39.84
N LEU A 287 -36.49 13.72 -40.69
CA LEU A 287 -36.58 13.83 -42.14
C LEU A 287 -37.97 13.45 -42.65
N ALA A 288 -38.49 12.29 -42.17
CA ALA A 288 -39.85 11.86 -42.54
C ALA A 288 -40.91 12.89 -42.14
N LEU A 289 -40.80 13.49 -40.95
CA LEU A 289 -41.73 14.55 -40.54
C LEU A 289 -41.62 15.79 -41.42
N CYS A 290 -40.42 16.19 -41.84
CA CYS A 290 -40.22 17.30 -42.74
C CYS A 290 -40.78 17.01 -44.14
N TYR A 291 -40.57 15.81 -44.67
CA TYR A 291 -41.14 15.38 -45.96
C TYR A 291 -42.66 15.38 -45.95
N ASN A 292 -43.28 14.77 -44.92
CA ASN A 292 -44.75 14.79 -44.78
C ASN A 292 -45.29 16.21 -44.66
N GLY A 293 -44.59 17.11 -43.97
CA GLY A 293 -44.96 18.52 -43.88
C GLY A 293 -44.89 19.21 -45.24
N LEU A 294 -43.84 18.96 -46.06
CA LEU A 294 -43.71 19.49 -47.40
C LEU A 294 -44.79 18.97 -48.35
N GLU A 295 -45.13 17.67 -48.26
CA GLU A 295 -46.25 17.11 -49.05
C GLU A 295 -47.59 17.75 -48.72
N GLN A 296 -47.85 17.99 -47.42
CA GLN A 296 -49.08 18.72 -47.02
C GLN A 296 -49.10 20.14 -47.57
N TYR A 297 -47.99 20.87 -47.51
CA TYR A 297 -47.94 22.20 -48.08
C TYR A 297 -48.09 22.19 -49.59
N ASN A 298 -47.48 21.27 -50.32
CA ASN A 298 -47.66 21.12 -51.77
C ASN A 298 -49.11 20.82 -52.12
N PHE A 299 -49.79 19.90 -51.40
CA PHE A 299 -51.20 19.59 -51.56
C PHE A 299 -52.09 20.82 -51.34
N LEU A 300 -51.83 21.61 -50.30
CA LEU A 300 -52.57 22.85 -50.07
C LEU A 300 -52.36 23.91 -51.16
N LEU A 301 -51.16 24.03 -51.69
CA LEU A 301 -50.87 24.95 -52.80
C LEU A 301 -51.53 24.53 -54.11
N GLU A 302 -51.62 23.23 -54.41
CA GLU A 302 -52.34 22.71 -55.57
C GLU A 302 -53.82 22.99 -55.47
N GLN A 303 -54.43 22.80 -54.28
CA GLN A 303 -55.88 23.14 -54.07
C GLN A 303 -56.13 24.63 -54.23
N LEU A 304 -55.27 25.51 -53.71
CA LEU A 304 -55.41 26.96 -53.90
C LEU A 304 -55.28 27.37 -55.33
N SER A 305 -54.38 26.72 -56.10
CA SER A 305 -54.23 26.97 -57.54
C SER A 305 -55.49 26.59 -58.36
N LEU A 306 -56.20 25.51 -57.97
CA LEU A 306 -57.42 25.07 -58.63
C LEU A 306 -58.65 25.96 -58.30
N ILE A 307 -58.61 26.76 -57.27
CA ILE A 307 -59.72 27.69 -56.88
C ILE A 307 -59.59 29.03 -57.64
N HIS A 308 -58.42 29.34 -58.24
CA HIS A 308 -58.15 30.59 -58.96
C HIS A 308 -58.24 30.47 -60.47
N ILE A 309 -58.64 29.33 -61.04
CA ILE A 309 -59.02 29.16 -62.45
C ILE A 309 -60.55 29.04 -62.53
#